data_6121f248202228d75ada2aea88a2c3fd
#
_entry.id   6121f248202228d75ada2aea88a2c3fd
#
_cell.length_a   1.000
_cell.length_b   1.000
_cell.length_c   1.000
_cell.angle_alpha   90.00
_cell.angle_beta   90.00
_cell.angle_gamma   90.00
#
_symmetry.space_group_name_H-M   'P 1'
#
loop_
_entity.id
_entity.type
_entity.pdbx_description
1 polymer ?
#
loop_
_entity_poly.entity_id
_entity_poly.type
_entity_poly.pdbx_seq_one_letter_code
_entity_poly.pdbx_strand_id
1 'polypeptide(L)' 'MKTGTLNQTPGAKKFWETIPQNIRIKLLNNVYCVNCKKTRSVGNAKMNIEKGDLIIKGICTTCGGDVCRLIEGD' A
#
# COMPACT_ATOMS: atom_id res chain seq x y z
N MET A 1 6.03 -15.92 8.66
CA MET A 1 5.34 -15.81 8.34
C MET A 1 4.85 -14.92 7.91
N LYS A 2 4.16 -14.67 7.67
CA LYS A 2 3.68 -13.81 7.23
C LYS A 2 3.04 -13.11 7.85
N THR A 3 3.23 -12.35 7.96
CA THR A 3 2.71 -11.56 8.61
C THR A 3 1.89 -10.78 7.97
N GLY A 4 1.44 -10.44 7.79
CA GLY A 4 0.72 -9.57 7.28
C GLY A 4 -0.22 -9.87 6.50
N THR A 5 -1.08 -9.23 6.20
CA THR A 5 -2.16 -9.59 5.49
C THR A 5 -2.19 -8.75 4.29
N LEU A 6 -1.30 -8.94 3.39
CA LEU A 6 -1.33 -8.28 2.11
C LEU A 6 -2.22 -9.09 1.20
N ASN A 7 -3.35 -8.53 0.81
CA ASN A 7 -4.22 -9.13 -0.18
C ASN A 7 -3.86 -8.54 -1.54
N GLN A 8 -3.39 -9.38 -2.44
CA GLN A 8 -2.91 -8.94 -3.72
C GLN A 8 -3.54 -9.76 -4.84
N THR A 9 -3.97 -9.08 -5.90
CA THR A 9 -4.31 -9.78 -7.12
C THR A 9 -3.02 -10.24 -7.78
N PRO A 10 -3.07 -11.24 -8.69
CA PRO A 10 -1.84 -11.72 -9.32
C PRO A 10 -1.05 -10.61 -10.03
N GLY A 11 -1.73 -9.69 -10.69
CA GLY A 11 -1.05 -8.58 -11.36
C GLY A 11 -0.40 -7.62 -10.36
N ALA A 12 -1.11 -7.33 -9.28
CA ALA A 12 -0.57 -6.44 -8.27
C ALA A 12 0.63 -7.07 -7.58
N LYS A 13 0.58 -8.36 -7.32
CA LYS A 13 1.70 -9.06 -6.71
C LYS A 13 2.93 -8.96 -7.59
N LYS A 14 2.75 -9.17 -8.89
CA LYS A 14 3.86 -9.10 -9.81
C LYS A 14 4.46 -7.71 -9.86
N PHE A 15 3.62 -6.69 -9.92
CA PHE A 15 4.06 -5.30 -9.89
C PHE A 15 4.84 -5.03 -8.60
N TRP A 16 4.29 -5.47 -7.47
CA TRP A 16 4.90 -5.25 -6.17
C TRP A 16 6.28 -5.89 -6.07
N GLU A 17 6.43 -7.08 -6.65
CA GLU A 17 7.69 -7.79 -6.60
C GLU A 17 8.79 -7.14 -7.44
N THR A 18 8.43 -6.26 -8.38
CA THR A 18 9.44 -5.54 -9.14
C THR A 18 10.03 -4.38 -8.35
N ILE A 19 9.42 -4.02 -7.23
CA ILE A 19 9.88 -2.91 -6.42
C ILE A 19 10.91 -3.43 -5.41
N PRO A 20 12.08 -2.77 -5.28
CA PRO A 20 13.06 -3.19 -4.28
C PRO A 20 12.47 -3.19 -2.87
N GLN A 21 12.91 -4.13 -2.04
CA GLN A 21 12.35 -4.33 -0.72
C GLN A 21 12.43 -3.07 0.15
N ASN A 22 13.54 -2.35 0.10
CA ASN A 22 13.67 -1.14 0.91
C ASN A 22 12.67 -0.07 0.49
N ILE A 23 12.33 -0.02 -0.80
CA ILE A 23 11.33 0.92 -1.29
C ILE A 23 9.94 0.47 -0.87
N ARG A 24 9.67 -0.85 -0.91
CA ARG A 24 8.37 -1.38 -0.49
C ARG A 24 8.07 -1.01 0.95
N ILE A 25 9.06 -1.12 1.83
CA ILE A 25 8.88 -0.77 3.23
C ILE A 25 8.51 0.71 3.37
N LYS A 26 9.19 1.57 2.62
CA LYS A 26 8.89 2.99 2.65
C LYS A 26 7.48 3.28 2.15
N LEU A 27 7.05 2.61 1.09
CA LEU A 27 5.73 2.84 0.53
C LEU A 27 4.63 2.48 1.52
N LEU A 28 4.83 1.43 2.30
CA LEU A 28 3.83 1.01 3.29
C LEU A 28 3.85 1.90 4.54
N ASN A 29 4.93 2.62 4.77
CA ASN A 29 5.04 3.47 5.95
C ASN A 29 4.86 4.95 5.66
N ASN A 30 4.56 5.31 4.42
CA ASN A 30 4.42 6.71 4.05
C ASN A 30 3.14 6.93 3.25
N VAL A 31 2.04 6.49 3.79
CA VAL A 31 0.73 6.69 3.18
C VAL A 31 0.07 7.87 3.88
N TYR A 32 -0.39 8.84 3.12
CA TYR A 32 -0.99 10.04 3.70
C TYR A 32 -2.37 9.71 4.29
N CYS A 33 -2.57 10.09 5.53
CA CYS A 33 -3.86 9.94 6.20
C CYS A 33 -4.51 11.30 6.35
N VAL A 34 -5.67 11.48 5.72
CA VAL A 34 -6.36 12.78 5.78
C VAL A 34 -6.90 13.07 7.18
N ASN A 35 -7.21 12.04 7.95
CA ASN A 35 -7.69 12.23 9.31
C ASN A 35 -6.58 12.71 10.24
N CYS A 36 -5.40 12.14 10.10
CA CYS A 36 -4.25 12.55 10.90
C CYS A 36 -3.53 13.75 10.31
N LYS A 37 -3.75 14.02 9.03
CA LYS A 37 -3.07 15.09 8.28
C LYS A 37 -1.57 14.89 8.30
N LYS A 38 -1.14 13.64 8.26
CA LYS A 38 0.26 13.26 8.26
C LYS A 38 0.42 11.94 7.53
N THR A 39 1.66 11.61 7.17
CA THR A 39 1.91 10.28 6.63
C THR A 39 1.91 9.27 7.77
N ARG A 40 1.34 8.12 7.50
CA ARG A 40 1.22 7.04 8.46
C ARG A 40 1.50 5.71 7.79
N SER A 41 1.60 4.66 8.60
CA SER A 41 1.71 3.31 8.07
C SER A 41 0.34 2.78 7.71
N VAL A 42 0.29 1.95 6.67
CA VAL A 42 -0.96 1.33 6.25
C VAL A 42 -1.07 -0.06 6.87
N GLY A 43 -2.22 -0.35 7.45
CA GLY A 43 -2.52 -1.69 7.99
C GLY A 43 -3.52 -2.39 7.10
N ASN A 44 -3.49 -3.72 7.11
CA ASN A 44 -4.40 -4.56 6.31
C ASN A 44 -4.40 -4.13 4.84
N ALA A 45 -3.23 -3.94 4.29
CA ALA A 45 -3.08 -3.41 2.95
C ALA A 45 -3.65 -4.36 1.91
N LYS A 46 -4.39 -3.80 0.96
CA LYS A 46 -4.89 -4.52 -0.19
C LYS A 46 -4.33 -3.84 -1.42
N MET A 47 -3.90 -4.62 -2.38
CA MET A 47 -3.27 -4.10 -3.58
C MET A 47 -4.03 -4.55 -4.80
N ASN A 48 -4.18 -3.66 -5.76
CA ASN A 48 -4.88 -3.93 -6.98
C ASN A 48 -4.22 -3.15 -8.12
N ILE A 49 -4.42 -3.60 -9.35
CA ILE A 49 -3.92 -2.91 -10.52
C ILE A 49 -5.11 -2.29 -11.24
N GLU A 50 -5.02 -1.01 -11.53
CA GLU A 50 -6.03 -0.32 -12.33
C GLU A 50 -5.33 0.51 -13.39
N LYS A 51 -5.58 0.21 -14.64
CA LYS A 51 -5.01 0.96 -15.76
C LYS A 51 -3.49 1.00 -15.69
N GLY A 52 -2.87 -0.10 -15.27
CA GLY A 52 -1.42 -0.18 -15.20
C GLY A 52 -0.80 0.39 -13.94
N ASP A 53 -1.61 0.98 -13.08
CA ASP A 53 -1.12 1.56 -11.83
C ASP A 53 -1.40 0.65 -10.65
N LEU A 54 -0.51 0.66 -9.67
CA LEU A 54 -0.72 -0.13 -8.46
C LEU A 54 -1.42 0.72 -7.42
N ILE A 55 -2.52 0.22 -6.89
CA ILE A 55 -3.28 0.92 -5.87
C ILE A 55 -3.19 0.14 -4.57
N ILE A 56 -2.75 0.80 -3.52
CA ILE A 56 -2.65 0.22 -2.18
C ILE A 56 -3.70 0.88 -1.32
N LYS A 57 -4.60 0.06 -0.76
CA LYS A 57 -5.65 0.56 0.13
C LYS A 57 -5.54 -0.17 1.46
N GLY A 58 -5.87 0.51 2.51
CA GLY A 58 -5.87 -0.10 3.83
C GLY A 58 -6.36 0.88 4.86
N ILE A 59 -5.93 0.69 6.09
CA ILE A 59 -6.33 1.57 7.18
C ILE A 59 -5.10 2.20 7.81
N CYS A 60 -5.28 3.40 8.32
CA CYS A 60 -4.25 4.07 9.08
C CYS A 60 -4.03 3.33 10.39
N THR A 61 -2.80 2.98 10.70
CA THR A 61 -2.51 2.25 11.93
C THR A 61 -2.68 3.11 13.18
N THR A 62 -2.80 4.42 13.00
CA THR A 62 -2.94 5.33 14.13
C THR A 62 -4.39 5.66 14.42
N CYS A 63 -5.18 6.02 13.42
CA CYS A 63 -6.56 6.45 13.65
C CYS A 63 -7.60 5.46 13.13
N GLY A 64 -7.20 4.45 12.37
CA GLY A 64 -8.13 3.46 11.84
C GLY A 64 -8.91 3.93 10.62
N GLY A 65 -8.65 5.12 10.12
CA GLY A 65 -9.36 5.61 8.94
C GLY A 65 -8.81 5.00 7.66
N ASP A 66 -9.59 5.09 6.58
CA ASP A 66 -9.17 4.55 5.30
C ASP A 66 -8.05 5.38 4.70
N VAL A 67 -7.06 4.70 4.16
CA VAL A 67 -5.97 5.37 3.45
C VAL A 67 -5.74 4.64 2.13
N CYS A 68 -5.15 5.38 1.19
CA CYS A 68 -4.96 4.86 -0.15
C CYS A 68 -3.71 5.50 -0.74
N ARG A 69 -2.98 4.73 -1.51
CA ARG A 69 -1.82 5.25 -2.23
C ARG A 69 -1.81 4.71 -3.64
N LEU A 70 -1.54 5.61 -4.58
CA LEU A 70 -1.40 5.26 -5.98
C LEU A 70 0.09 5.23 -6.33
N ILE A 71 0.52 4.15 -6.96
CA ILE A 71 1.87 4.03 -7.46
C ILE A 71 1.77 3.88 -8.97
N GLU A 72 2.21 4.91 -9.68
CA GLU A 72 2.08 4.91 -11.13
C GLU A 72 2.98 3.89 -11.77
N GLY A 73 2.40 3.13 -12.69
CA GLY A 73 3.18 2.21 -13.49
C GLY A 73 3.70 2.95 -14.71
N ASP A 74 4.56 2.29 -15.45
CA ASP A 74 5.13 2.95 -16.55
C ASP A 74 4.44 2.86 -17.77
#